data_f8691f8b3fcf53b77f44a33e593a9edf
#
_entry.id   f8691f8b3fcf53b77f44a33e593a9edf
#
_cell.length_a   1.000
_cell.length_b   1.000
_cell.length_c   1.000
_cell.angle_alpha   90.00
_cell.angle_beta   90.00
_cell.angle_gamma   90.00
#
_symmetry.space_group_name_H-M   'P 1'
#
loop_
_entity.id
_entity.type
_entity.pdbx_description
1 polymer ?
#
loop_
_entity_poly.entity_id
_entity_poly.type
_entity_poly.pdbx_seq_one_letter_code
_entity_poly.pdbx_strand_id
1 'polypeptide(L)'
;MGIMRWTLFERLKKAHPELSVRNTYGYLTKHKRISHGIAKSHCADAYCIADNLGAKRLEGFFFQKQTRKHNRQIHKLSILKGGLRKKSQAPYEVKGFRLFDKVICKSEEAFIFGRRTSGSFDVRRLDGTRISAGISYKKLRLLEPRTTYLTEFRKEAALPPLHKCRGFRAEFL
;
A
#
# COMPACT_ATOMS: atom_id res chain seq x y z
N MET A 1 5.87 8.76 20.08
CA MET A 1 6.34 8.75 18.67
C MET A 1 7.45 9.77 18.39
N GLY A 2 7.54 10.90 19.09
CA GLY A 2 8.61 11.90 18.90
C GLY A 2 10.03 11.39 19.16
N ILE A 3 10.23 10.67 20.26
CA ILE A 3 11.55 10.15 20.68
C ILE A 3 12.17 9.24 19.60
N MET A 4 11.40 8.32 19.02
CA MET A 4 11.91 7.41 17.97
C MET A 4 12.42 8.15 16.73
N ARG A 5 11.75 9.22 16.31
CA ARG A 5 12.15 10.00 15.12
C ARG A 5 13.49 10.71 15.36
N TRP A 6 13.65 11.33 16.52
CA TRP A 6 14.90 11.99 16.88
C TRP A 6 16.06 11.01 17.05
N THR A 7 15.81 9.88 17.73
CA THR A 7 16.82 8.84 17.87
C THR A 7 17.26 8.27 16.51
N LEU A 8 16.32 8.06 15.59
CA LEU A 8 16.65 7.63 14.22
C LEU A 8 17.48 8.68 13.48
N PHE A 9 17.07 9.95 13.54
CA PHE A 9 17.79 11.05 12.92
C PHE A 9 19.25 11.15 13.41
N GLU A 10 19.45 11.13 14.73
CA GLU A 10 20.77 11.19 15.33
C GLU A 10 21.64 9.96 15.00
N ARG A 11 21.04 8.78 14.98
CA ARG A 11 21.74 7.53 14.58
C ARG A 11 22.17 7.56 13.12
N LEU A 12 21.30 8.01 12.23
CA LEU A 12 21.63 8.14 10.79
C LEU A 12 22.77 9.13 10.58
N LYS A 13 22.68 10.30 11.23
CA LYS A 13 23.71 11.33 11.15
C LYS A 13 25.08 10.86 11.67
N LYS A 14 25.04 10.06 12.76
CA LYS A 14 26.26 9.46 13.33
C LYS A 14 26.84 8.35 12.48
N ALA A 15 25.98 7.50 11.90
CA ALA A 15 26.42 6.37 11.07
C ALA A 15 26.94 6.80 9.70
N HIS A 16 26.43 7.93 9.19
CA HIS A 16 26.73 8.44 7.85
C HIS A 16 27.07 9.93 7.89
N PRO A 17 28.22 10.30 8.47
CA PRO A 17 28.63 11.70 8.58
C PRO A 17 28.86 12.38 7.21
N GLU A 18 29.15 11.57 6.19
CA GLU A 18 29.32 12.00 4.80
C GLU A 18 28.01 12.42 4.13
N LEU A 19 26.85 12.04 4.68
CA LEU A 19 25.55 12.35 4.12
C LEU A 19 24.95 13.59 4.77
N SER A 20 24.40 14.49 3.95
CA SER A 20 23.61 15.63 4.43
C SER A 20 22.20 15.17 4.84
N VAL A 21 22.09 14.64 6.05
CA VAL A 21 20.79 14.22 6.61
C VAL A 21 20.04 15.44 7.14
N ARG A 22 18.85 15.71 6.60
CA ARG A 22 17.99 16.82 7.01
C ARG A 22 16.69 16.32 7.62
N ASN A 23 16.15 17.09 8.54
CA ASN A 23 14.83 16.86 9.13
C ASN A 23 13.87 17.97 8.72
N THR A 24 12.60 17.63 8.52
CA THR A 24 11.55 18.59 8.21
C THR A 24 10.30 18.35 9.05
N TYR A 25 9.48 19.36 9.17
CA TYR A 25 8.23 19.30 9.92
C TYR A 25 7.02 19.21 8.99
N GLY A 26 5.96 18.53 9.45
CA GLY A 26 4.76 18.33 8.65
C GLY A 26 4.07 19.62 8.20
N TYR A 27 4.15 20.70 8.99
CA TYR A 27 3.59 21.99 8.61
C TYR A 27 4.37 22.65 7.45
N LEU A 28 5.70 22.52 7.43
CA LEU A 28 6.55 23.01 6.33
C LEU A 28 6.26 22.25 5.04
N THR A 29 6.15 20.92 5.13
CA THR A 29 5.75 20.06 4.00
C THR A 29 4.37 20.45 3.46
N LYS A 30 3.40 20.71 4.35
CA LYS A 30 2.07 21.19 3.98
C LYS A 30 2.14 22.52 3.25
N HIS A 31 2.89 23.47 3.79
CA HIS A 31 3.02 24.81 3.21
C HIS A 31 3.63 24.73 1.79
N LYS A 32 4.72 23.99 1.67
CA LYS A 32 5.41 23.75 0.39
C LYS A 32 4.50 23.09 -0.65
N ARG A 33 3.72 22.08 -0.23
CA ARG A 33 2.76 21.42 -1.10
C ARG A 33 1.67 22.36 -1.60
N ILE A 34 1.13 23.20 -0.72
CA ILE A 34 0.09 24.18 -1.07
C ILE A 34 0.65 25.26 -2.02
N SER A 35 1.86 25.79 -1.74
CA SER A 35 2.47 26.81 -2.60
C SER A 35 2.73 26.33 -4.02
N HIS A 36 2.88 25.01 -4.20
CA HIS A 36 3.05 24.38 -5.52
C HIS A 36 1.76 23.83 -6.13
N GLY A 37 0.59 24.07 -5.51
CA GLY A 37 -0.71 23.61 -6.01
C GLY A 37 -0.87 22.10 -6.06
N ILE A 38 -0.09 21.35 -5.25
CA ILE A 38 -0.09 19.88 -5.28
C ILE A 38 -1.16 19.34 -4.33
N ALA A 39 -2.03 18.45 -4.80
CA ALA A 39 -3.04 17.78 -3.99
C ALA A 39 -2.37 16.92 -2.89
N LYS A 40 -3.08 16.75 -1.76
CA LYS A 40 -2.56 15.98 -0.62
C LYS A 40 -2.53 14.49 -0.94
N SER A 41 -1.33 13.91 -0.92
CA SER A 41 -1.09 12.46 -0.95
C SER A 41 0.23 12.15 -0.25
N HIS A 42 0.45 10.89 0.13
CA HIS A 42 1.73 10.49 0.73
C HIS A 42 2.90 10.67 -0.25
N CYS A 43 2.68 10.41 -1.54
CA CYS A 43 3.68 10.64 -2.59
C CYS A 43 4.00 12.12 -2.76
N ALA A 44 2.97 12.99 -2.72
CA ALA A 44 3.14 14.44 -2.81
C ALA A 44 3.91 15.01 -1.60
N ASP A 45 3.61 14.52 -0.41
CA ASP A 45 4.34 14.93 0.80
C ASP A 45 5.80 14.46 0.74
N ALA A 46 6.07 13.21 0.32
CA ALA A 46 7.44 12.70 0.12
C ALA A 46 8.21 13.52 -0.94
N TYR A 47 7.57 13.85 -2.05
CA TYR A 47 8.14 14.70 -3.09
C TYR A 47 8.53 16.10 -2.57
N CYS A 48 7.65 16.72 -1.77
CA CYS A 48 7.95 18.00 -1.13
C CYS A 48 9.08 17.91 -0.08
N ILE A 49 9.20 16.78 0.62
CA ILE A 49 10.27 16.53 1.59
C ILE A 49 11.62 16.34 0.88
N ALA A 50 11.65 15.66 -0.26
CA ALA A 50 12.86 15.44 -1.05
C ALA A 50 13.49 16.74 -1.57
N ASP A 51 12.73 17.82 -1.58
CA ASP A 51 13.16 19.17 -1.98
C ASP A 51 13.74 19.30 -3.41
N ASN A 52 13.41 18.35 -4.26
CA ASN A 52 13.81 18.36 -5.67
C ASN A 52 12.58 18.51 -6.57
N LEU A 53 12.02 19.72 -6.60
CA LEU A 53 10.79 20.01 -7.35
C LEU A 53 10.99 20.01 -8.87
N GLY A 54 12.23 19.99 -9.35
CA GLY A 54 12.58 19.81 -10.77
C GLY A 54 12.68 18.35 -11.21
N ALA A 55 12.59 17.40 -10.27
CA ALA A 55 12.66 15.96 -10.61
C ALA A 55 11.48 15.53 -11.46
N LYS A 56 11.76 14.78 -12.53
CA LYS A 56 10.74 14.17 -13.36
C LYS A 56 10.02 13.07 -12.55
N ARG A 57 8.71 13.15 -12.47
CA ARG A 57 7.88 12.17 -11.78
C ARG A 57 7.67 10.94 -12.65
N LEU A 58 7.71 9.79 -12.02
CA LEU A 58 7.30 8.53 -12.65
C LEU A 58 5.77 8.51 -12.82
N GLU A 59 5.30 7.79 -13.83
CA GLU A 59 3.87 7.66 -14.15
C GLU A 59 3.08 6.86 -13.11
N GLY A 60 3.77 6.20 -12.19
CA GLY A 60 3.14 5.40 -11.15
C GLY A 60 4.08 5.08 -10.00
N PHE A 61 3.54 4.37 -9.04
CA PHE A 61 4.24 3.98 -7.83
C PHE A 61 3.84 2.58 -7.38
N PHE A 62 4.72 1.93 -6.62
CA PHE A 62 4.41 0.67 -5.97
C PHE A 62 3.68 0.91 -4.64
N PHE A 63 2.44 0.45 -4.58
CA PHE A 63 1.69 0.41 -3.32
C PHE A 63 1.97 -0.90 -2.61
N GLN A 64 2.44 -0.83 -1.36
CA GLN A 64 2.71 -2.00 -0.55
C GLN A 64 1.79 -2.07 0.65
N LYS A 65 1.20 -3.24 0.86
CA LYS A 65 0.35 -3.53 2.03
C LYS A 65 0.96 -4.67 2.83
N GLN A 66 1.26 -4.39 4.09
CA GLN A 66 1.73 -5.42 5.01
C GLN A 66 0.59 -6.36 5.42
N THR A 67 0.83 -7.66 5.32
CA THR A 67 -0.09 -8.69 5.81
C THR A 67 0.55 -9.49 6.93
N ARG A 68 -0.24 -9.88 7.93
CA ARG A 68 0.24 -10.73 9.02
C ARG A 68 0.50 -12.15 8.50
N LYS A 69 1.63 -12.73 8.90
CA LYS A 69 1.95 -14.13 8.58
C LYS A 69 0.90 -15.10 9.13
N HIS A 70 0.44 -14.85 10.35
CA HIS A 70 -0.60 -15.63 11.00
C HIS A 70 -1.83 -14.77 11.21
N ASN A 71 -2.90 -15.09 10.51
CA ASN A 71 -4.18 -14.42 10.69
C ASN A 71 -4.92 -15.12 11.84
N ARG A 72 -4.85 -14.57 13.05
CA ARG A 72 -5.67 -15.03 14.17
C ARG A 72 -7.11 -14.56 13.94
N GLN A 73 -7.97 -15.49 13.62
CA GLN A 73 -9.41 -15.23 13.67
C GLN A 73 -9.92 -15.70 15.02
N ILE A 74 -10.51 -14.78 15.77
CA ILE A 74 -11.04 -15.06 17.11
C ILE A 74 -12.25 -16.00 17.01
N HIS A 75 -13.04 -15.89 15.96
CA HIS A 75 -14.24 -16.70 15.74
C HIS A 75 -14.07 -17.66 14.55
N LYS A 76 -13.35 -18.75 14.80
CA LYS A 76 -13.13 -19.81 13.79
C LYS A 76 -14.21 -20.87 13.72
N LEU A 77 -15.07 -20.89 14.72
CA LEU A 77 -16.11 -21.90 14.90
C LEU A 77 -17.48 -21.23 14.93
N SER A 78 -18.41 -21.72 14.14
CA SER A 78 -19.83 -21.42 14.29
C SER A 78 -20.50 -22.54 15.08
N ILE A 79 -21.38 -22.16 16.00
CA ILE A 79 -22.20 -23.11 16.74
C ILE A 79 -23.50 -23.30 15.95
N LEU A 80 -23.73 -24.54 15.51
CA LEU A 80 -24.96 -24.92 14.83
C LEU A 80 -26.07 -25.23 15.82
N LYS A 81 -27.30 -25.33 15.32
CA LYS A 81 -28.46 -25.83 16.08
C LYS A 81 -28.11 -27.20 16.72
N GLY A 82 -28.35 -27.35 18.00
CA GLY A 82 -27.95 -28.56 18.74
C GLY A 82 -26.56 -28.51 19.38
N GLY A 83 -25.89 -27.33 19.41
CA GLY A 83 -24.59 -27.15 20.09
C GLY A 83 -23.38 -27.69 19.32
N LEU A 84 -23.57 -28.22 18.11
CA LEU A 84 -22.49 -28.69 17.27
C LEU A 84 -21.57 -27.54 16.82
N ARG A 85 -20.26 -27.70 17.00
CA ARG A 85 -19.27 -26.72 16.59
C ARG A 85 -18.73 -27.04 15.20
N LYS A 86 -18.95 -26.15 14.24
CA LYS A 86 -18.43 -26.27 12.88
C LYS A 86 -17.32 -25.27 12.63
N LYS A 87 -16.18 -25.74 12.14
CA LYS A 87 -15.09 -24.89 11.72
C LYS A 87 -15.47 -24.17 10.42
N SER A 88 -15.52 -22.83 10.45
CA SER A 88 -15.98 -22.00 9.32
C SER A 88 -14.86 -21.51 8.39
N GLN A 89 -13.66 -22.09 8.50
CA GLN A 89 -12.53 -21.67 7.69
C GLN A 89 -12.24 -22.62 6.54
N ALA A 90 -11.92 -22.05 5.38
CA ALA A 90 -11.33 -22.80 4.28
C ALA A 90 -9.94 -23.35 4.68
N PRO A 91 -9.50 -24.47 4.10
CA PRO A 91 -8.14 -24.99 4.23
C PRO A 91 -7.10 -23.91 3.91
N TYR A 92 -5.86 -24.11 4.39
CA TYR A 92 -4.75 -23.17 4.15
C TYR A 92 -4.52 -22.94 2.64
N GLU A 93 -4.68 -23.99 1.86
CA GLU A 93 -4.56 -23.97 0.40
C GLU A 93 -5.79 -24.63 -0.22
N VAL A 94 -6.29 -24.05 -1.30
CA VAL A 94 -7.41 -24.59 -2.09
C VAL A 94 -7.01 -24.56 -3.56
N LYS A 95 -6.95 -25.72 -4.20
CA LYS A 95 -6.60 -25.85 -5.63
C LYS A 95 -5.29 -25.13 -6.01
N GLY A 96 -4.26 -25.16 -5.14
CA GLY A 96 -2.96 -24.53 -5.37
C GLY A 96 -2.89 -23.03 -5.01
N PHE A 97 -3.97 -22.46 -4.50
CA PHE A 97 -4.02 -21.04 -4.16
C PHE A 97 -4.18 -20.81 -2.66
N ARG A 98 -3.48 -19.78 -2.15
CA ARG A 98 -3.50 -19.35 -0.76
C ARG A 98 -4.14 -17.98 -0.61
N LEU A 99 -4.51 -17.62 0.61
CA LEU A 99 -5.01 -16.28 0.90
C LEU A 99 -3.92 -15.25 0.64
N PHE A 100 -4.25 -14.21 -0.09
CA PHE A 100 -3.37 -13.11 -0.53
C PHE A 100 -2.33 -13.47 -1.61
N ASP A 101 -2.43 -14.63 -2.25
CA ASP A 101 -1.68 -14.87 -3.46
C ASP A 101 -2.05 -13.84 -4.53
N LYS A 102 -1.03 -13.36 -5.26
CA LYS A 102 -1.21 -12.45 -6.39
C LYS A 102 -1.51 -13.26 -7.64
N VAL A 103 -2.58 -12.92 -8.30
CA VAL A 103 -3.12 -13.67 -9.45
C VAL A 103 -3.50 -12.74 -10.59
N ILE A 104 -3.52 -13.27 -11.80
CA ILE A 104 -4.20 -12.63 -12.93
C ILE A 104 -5.64 -13.13 -12.98
N CYS A 105 -6.56 -12.16 -12.98
CA CYS A 105 -7.98 -12.35 -13.12
C CYS A 105 -8.53 -11.39 -14.17
N LYS A 106 -9.14 -11.89 -15.26
CA LYS A 106 -9.68 -11.05 -16.35
C LYS A 106 -8.64 -10.05 -16.92
N SER A 107 -7.41 -10.51 -17.11
CA SER A 107 -6.27 -9.72 -17.60
C SER A 107 -5.77 -8.61 -16.65
N GLU A 108 -6.26 -8.56 -15.41
CA GLU A 108 -5.81 -7.64 -14.38
C GLU A 108 -5.09 -8.37 -13.25
N GLU A 109 -4.10 -7.70 -12.65
CA GLU A 109 -3.45 -8.17 -11.42
C GLU A 109 -4.37 -7.96 -10.23
N ALA A 110 -4.49 -8.99 -9.40
CA ALA A 110 -5.37 -8.97 -8.24
C ALA A 110 -4.88 -9.92 -7.15
N PHE A 111 -5.54 -9.89 -5.99
CA PHE A 111 -5.19 -10.69 -4.83
C PHE A 111 -6.38 -11.51 -4.34
N ILE A 112 -6.11 -12.70 -3.83
CA ILE A 112 -7.13 -13.59 -3.27
C ILE A 112 -7.47 -13.15 -1.85
N PHE A 113 -8.67 -12.63 -1.64
CA PHE A 113 -9.18 -12.23 -0.33
C PHE A 113 -10.08 -13.28 0.34
N GLY A 114 -10.63 -14.19 -0.43
CA GLY A 114 -11.47 -15.26 0.08
C GLY A 114 -11.30 -16.55 -0.71
N ARG A 115 -11.41 -17.68 0.00
CA ARG A 115 -11.29 -19.03 -0.57
C ARG A 115 -12.47 -19.86 -0.12
N ARG A 116 -13.05 -20.61 -1.05
CA ARG A 116 -14.08 -21.61 -0.77
C ARG A 116 -13.54 -23.00 -1.15
N THR A 117 -13.89 -24.00 -0.38
CA THR A 117 -13.48 -25.40 -0.63
C THR A 117 -13.88 -25.90 -2.00
N SER A 118 -14.94 -25.34 -2.59
CA SER A 118 -15.39 -25.61 -3.96
C SER A 118 -14.43 -25.13 -5.06
N GLY A 119 -13.36 -24.40 -4.72
CA GLY A 119 -12.44 -23.80 -5.70
C GLY A 119 -12.94 -22.49 -6.29
N SER A 120 -13.83 -21.80 -5.59
CA SER A 120 -14.30 -20.46 -5.92
C SER A 120 -13.63 -19.43 -5.03
N PHE A 121 -13.19 -18.30 -5.60
CA PHE A 121 -12.37 -17.30 -4.94
C PHE A 121 -12.99 -15.91 -4.99
N ASP A 122 -12.83 -15.15 -3.90
CA ASP A 122 -13.09 -13.69 -3.84
C ASP A 122 -11.78 -12.99 -4.17
N VAL A 123 -11.76 -12.24 -5.26
CA VAL A 123 -10.58 -11.57 -5.80
C VAL A 123 -10.77 -10.08 -5.79
N ARG A 124 -9.77 -9.36 -5.24
CA ARG A 124 -9.80 -7.91 -5.05
C ARG A 124 -8.44 -7.27 -5.34
N ARG A 125 -8.44 -5.96 -5.57
CA ARG A 125 -7.24 -5.12 -5.52
C ARG A 125 -6.85 -4.84 -4.07
N LEU A 126 -5.66 -4.31 -3.83
CA LEU A 126 -5.19 -3.99 -2.47
C LEU A 126 -5.94 -2.85 -1.80
N ASP A 127 -6.59 -1.98 -2.55
CA ASP A 127 -7.48 -0.93 -2.05
C ASP A 127 -8.82 -1.47 -1.51
N GLY A 128 -9.11 -2.76 -1.76
CA GLY A 128 -10.35 -3.42 -1.37
C GLY A 128 -11.40 -3.49 -2.49
N THR A 129 -11.16 -2.85 -3.64
CA THR A 129 -12.04 -2.93 -4.79
C THR A 129 -12.20 -4.38 -5.24
N ARG A 130 -13.44 -4.86 -5.25
CA ARG A 130 -13.76 -6.24 -5.61
C ARG A 130 -13.83 -6.41 -7.12
N ILE A 131 -13.00 -7.30 -7.67
CA ILE A 131 -13.02 -7.66 -9.09
C ILE A 131 -14.03 -8.80 -9.32
N SER A 132 -14.05 -9.78 -8.42
CA SER A 132 -15.01 -10.91 -8.49
C SER A 132 -15.24 -11.51 -7.12
N ALA A 133 -16.51 -11.77 -6.79
CA ALA A 133 -16.91 -12.38 -5.52
C ALA A 133 -16.80 -13.91 -5.52
N GLY A 134 -16.68 -14.57 -6.70
CA GLY A 134 -16.73 -16.02 -6.80
C GLY A 134 -16.22 -16.54 -8.14
N ILE A 135 -14.97 -16.24 -8.47
CA ILE A 135 -14.35 -16.76 -9.69
C ILE A 135 -13.81 -18.18 -9.48
N SER A 136 -13.96 -19.04 -10.47
CA SER A 136 -13.39 -20.39 -10.45
C SER A 136 -11.86 -20.35 -10.56
N TYR A 137 -11.17 -21.25 -9.86
CA TYR A 137 -9.71 -21.40 -9.92
C TYR A 137 -9.17 -21.61 -11.34
N LYS A 138 -9.94 -22.24 -12.23
CA LYS A 138 -9.55 -22.44 -13.63
C LYS A 138 -9.35 -21.14 -14.42
N LYS A 139 -9.95 -20.05 -13.97
CA LYS A 139 -9.85 -18.72 -14.59
C LYS A 139 -8.81 -17.81 -13.91
N LEU A 140 -8.03 -18.36 -12.99
CA LEU A 140 -7.00 -17.66 -12.26
C LEU A 140 -5.63 -18.20 -12.66
N ARG A 141 -4.66 -17.32 -12.85
CA ARG A 141 -3.25 -17.66 -13.02
C ARG A 141 -2.45 -17.07 -11.87
N LEU A 142 -1.74 -17.92 -11.15
CA LEU A 142 -0.84 -17.48 -10.08
C LEU A 142 0.33 -16.67 -10.67
N LEU A 143 0.58 -15.48 -10.13
CA LEU A 143 1.75 -14.66 -10.44
C LEU A 143 2.81 -14.79 -9.36
N GLU A 144 2.42 -14.52 -8.12
CA GLU A 144 3.31 -14.53 -6.98
C GLU A 144 2.62 -15.17 -5.78
N PRO A 145 3.30 -16.11 -5.08
CA PRO A 145 2.80 -16.62 -3.81
C PRO A 145 2.82 -15.49 -2.77
N ARG A 146 1.92 -15.58 -1.80
CA ARG A 146 1.81 -14.61 -0.70
C ARG A 146 3.15 -14.37 -0.01
N THR A 147 3.50 -13.10 0.14
CA THR A 147 4.60 -12.60 0.98
C THR A 147 4.05 -11.75 2.14
N THR A 148 4.93 -11.27 3.02
CA THR A 148 4.56 -10.34 4.10
C THR A 148 4.10 -8.99 3.56
N TYR A 149 4.70 -8.55 2.46
CA TYR A 149 4.32 -7.33 1.76
C TYR A 149 3.70 -7.68 0.42
N LEU A 150 2.42 -7.31 0.25
CA LEU A 150 1.73 -7.42 -1.02
C LEU A 150 1.99 -6.16 -1.82
N THR A 151 2.46 -6.29 -3.05
CA THR A 151 2.86 -5.17 -3.89
C THR A 151 1.98 -5.06 -5.13
N GLU A 152 1.45 -3.86 -5.37
CA GLU A 152 0.62 -3.51 -6.52
C GLU A 152 1.18 -2.26 -7.17
N PHE A 153 1.35 -2.27 -8.50
CA PHE A 153 1.71 -1.06 -9.23
C PHE A 153 0.45 -0.24 -9.50
N ARG A 154 0.48 1.04 -9.15
CA ARG A 154 -0.61 1.99 -9.40
C ARG A 154 -0.11 3.12 -10.26
N LYS A 155 -0.84 3.39 -11.34
CA LYS A 155 -0.67 4.63 -12.07
C LYS A 155 -1.28 5.76 -11.24
N GLU A 156 -0.51 6.79 -10.99
CA GLU A 156 -1.05 8.00 -10.39
C GLU A 156 -1.73 8.81 -11.50
N ALA A 157 -2.94 9.29 -11.26
CA ALA A 157 -3.53 10.29 -12.14
C ALA A 157 -2.53 11.43 -12.25
N ALA A 158 -2.22 11.85 -13.48
CA ALA A 158 -1.22 12.87 -13.75
C ALA A 158 -1.41 14.03 -12.78
N LEU A 159 -0.40 14.29 -11.94
CA LEU A 159 -0.42 15.50 -11.14
C LEU A 159 -0.45 16.69 -12.11
N PRO A 160 -1.23 17.71 -11.82
CA PRO A 160 -1.25 18.89 -12.64
C PRO A 160 0.19 19.36 -12.85
N PRO A 161 0.56 19.79 -14.06
CA PRO A 161 1.89 20.34 -14.31
C PRO A 161 2.16 21.40 -13.26
N LEU A 162 3.37 21.43 -12.74
CA LEU A 162 3.80 22.46 -11.81
C LEU A 162 3.51 23.82 -12.47
N HIS A 163 2.44 24.46 -12.04
CA HIS A 163 2.19 25.84 -12.43
C HIS A 163 3.42 26.62 -12.02
N LYS A 164 4.09 27.27 -12.99
CA LYS A 164 5.14 28.26 -12.72
C LYS A 164 4.58 29.19 -11.64
N CYS A 165 5.09 29.09 -10.44
CA CYS A 165 4.72 29.99 -9.36
C CYS A 165 5.00 31.39 -9.86
N ARG A 166 3.96 32.18 -10.07
CA ARG A 166 4.08 33.64 -10.20
C ARG A 166 4.83 34.10 -8.95
N GLY A 167 5.98 34.73 -9.15
CA GLY A 167 6.97 35.08 -8.18
C GLY A 167 6.41 35.50 -6.82
N PHE A 168 6.67 34.68 -5.84
CA PHE A 168 6.68 35.15 -4.46
C PHE A 168 8.01 35.88 -4.28
N ARG A 169 7.96 37.21 -4.29
CA ARG A 169 9.06 38.02 -3.80
C ARG A 169 9.36 37.57 -2.38
N ALA A 170 10.57 37.17 -2.16
CA ALA A 170 11.13 37.02 -0.83
C ALA A 170 11.30 38.44 -0.22
N GLU A 171 10.27 38.89 0.46
CA GLU A 171 10.36 39.99 1.41
C GLU A 171 10.03 39.42 2.78
N PHE A 172 11.06 38.94 3.44
CA PHE A 172 11.17 39.01 4.92
C PHE A 172 12.65 38.98 5.29
N LEU A 173 13.10 40.17 5.69
CA LEU A 173 14.28 40.41 6.51
C LEU A 173 14.24 39.62 7.82
#